data_1520e425b70a7c5818f360c52a148a50
#
_entry.id   1520e425b70a7c5818f360c52a148a50
#
_cell.length_a   1.000
_cell.length_b   1.000
_cell.length_c   1.000
_cell.angle_alpha   90.00
_cell.angle_beta   90.00
_cell.angle_gamma   90.00
#
_symmetry.space_group_name_H-M   'P 1'
#
loop_
_entity.id
_entity.type
_entity.pdbx_description
1 polymer ?
#
loop_
_entity_poly.entity_id
_entity_poly.type
_entity_poly.pdbx_seq_one_letter_code
_entity_poly.pdbx_strand_id
1 'polypeptide(L)'
;MYQTIYDVVEKRGRVKTGILLNGEDAGLKYLLEESSFFYPKRAERNKEAEEFLKASVEAAVETGVVKNGDREIFVETYEKNPRLIILGGGHVSLPVAEIGRMLGFHVTVMDDREEFVTEERFPMADERIFGEFVGKISHGR
;
A
#
# COMPACT_ATOMS: atom_id res chain seq x y z
N MET A 1 -13.19 -6.43 -7.76
CA MET A 1 -12.53 -6.27 -6.45
C MET A 1 -11.08 -5.82 -6.58
N TYR A 2 -10.18 -6.52 -7.29
CA TYR A 2 -8.76 -6.11 -7.40
C TYR A 2 -8.57 -4.72 -8.02
N GLN A 3 -9.33 -4.36 -9.06
CA GLN A 3 -9.29 -3.02 -9.62
C GLN A 3 -9.68 -1.96 -8.57
N THR A 4 -10.70 -2.25 -7.76
CA THR A 4 -11.13 -1.36 -6.67
C THR A 4 -10.05 -1.20 -5.61
N ILE A 5 -9.36 -2.30 -5.23
CA ILE A 5 -8.23 -2.24 -4.29
C ILE A 5 -7.13 -1.33 -4.85
N TYR A 6 -6.76 -1.53 -6.12
CA TYR A 6 -5.75 -0.72 -6.79
C TYR A 6 -6.12 0.77 -6.78
N ASP A 7 -7.34 1.11 -7.19
CA ASP A 7 -7.82 2.48 -7.26
C ASP A 7 -7.83 3.17 -5.88
N VAL A 8 -8.20 2.42 -4.82
CA VAL A 8 -8.18 2.93 -3.45
C VAL A 8 -6.75 3.13 -2.94
N VAL A 9 -5.85 2.19 -3.20
CA VAL A 9 -4.44 2.31 -2.81
C VAL A 9 -3.78 3.48 -3.53
N GLU A 10 -4.07 3.67 -4.83
CA GLU A 10 -3.55 4.81 -5.59
C GLU A 10 -4.05 6.15 -5.02
N LYS A 11 -5.30 6.22 -4.61
CA LYS A 11 -5.92 7.45 -4.12
C LYS A 11 -5.59 7.76 -2.66
N ARG A 12 -5.51 6.75 -1.79
CA ARG A 12 -5.43 6.91 -0.33
C ARG A 12 -4.14 6.39 0.30
N GLY A 13 -3.30 5.71 -0.47
CA GLY A 13 -2.03 5.15 0.00
C GLY A 13 -2.14 3.77 0.63
N ARG A 14 -3.29 3.40 1.20
CA ARG A 14 -3.51 2.09 1.81
C ARG A 14 -4.99 1.69 1.84
N VAL A 15 -5.23 0.38 1.88
CA VAL A 15 -6.55 -0.21 2.11
C VAL A 15 -6.42 -1.53 2.85
N LYS A 16 -7.36 -1.82 3.73
CA LYS A 16 -7.48 -3.13 4.37
C LYS A 16 -8.62 -3.92 3.76
N THR A 17 -8.42 -5.21 3.62
CA THR A 17 -9.44 -6.15 3.19
C THR A 17 -9.54 -7.31 4.17
N GLY A 18 -10.67 -7.98 4.18
CA GLY A 18 -10.84 -9.22 4.92
C GLY A 18 -11.65 -10.23 4.12
N ILE A 19 -11.35 -11.48 4.34
CA ILE A 19 -12.14 -12.60 3.79
C ILE A 19 -12.46 -13.60 4.89
N LEU A 20 -13.74 -13.97 4.98
CA LEU A 20 -14.19 -15.04 5.88
C LEU A 20 -13.76 -16.39 5.31
N LEU A 21 -12.98 -17.16 6.10
CA LEU A 21 -12.35 -18.39 5.62
C LEU A 21 -13.21 -19.63 5.83
N ASN A 22 -14.13 -19.60 6.81
CA ASN A 22 -14.94 -20.76 7.19
C ASN A 22 -16.40 -20.38 7.49
N GLY A 23 -17.24 -21.38 7.74
CA GLY A 23 -18.67 -21.21 8.00
C GLY A 23 -19.50 -21.10 6.72
N GLU A 24 -20.81 -20.89 6.89
CA GLU A 24 -21.78 -20.81 5.77
C GLU A 24 -21.51 -19.59 4.85
N ASP A 25 -20.92 -18.53 5.40
CA ASP A 25 -20.58 -17.31 4.69
C ASP A 25 -19.11 -17.28 4.21
N ALA A 26 -18.42 -18.43 4.20
CA ALA A 26 -17.03 -18.49 3.71
C ALA A 26 -16.92 -17.90 2.30
N GLY A 27 -15.87 -17.11 2.09
CA GLY A 27 -15.65 -16.37 0.85
C GLY A 27 -16.29 -14.97 0.81
N LEU A 28 -17.06 -14.58 1.85
CA LEU A 28 -17.49 -13.19 2.00
C LEU A 28 -16.25 -12.30 2.20
N LYS A 29 -16.16 -11.24 1.42
CA LYS A 29 -15.04 -10.30 1.44
C LYS A 29 -15.54 -8.92 1.82
N TYR A 30 -14.72 -8.20 2.57
CA TYR A 30 -14.95 -6.83 2.96
C TYR A 30 -13.74 -5.97 2.57
N LEU A 31 -14.02 -4.78 2.08
CA LEU A 31 -13.00 -3.76 1.79
C LEU A 31 -13.30 -2.56 2.68
N LEU A 32 -12.32 -2.19 3.50
CA LEU A 32 -12.44 -1.06 4.42
C LEU A 32 -12.23 0.25 3.66
N GLU A 33 -13.35 0.88 3.31
CA GLU A 33 -13.44 2.18 2.66
C GLU A 33 -14.56 3.01 3.30
N GLU A 34 -14.70 4.31 2.95
CA GLU A 34 -15.78 5.18 3.44
C GLU A 34 -17.19 4.61 3.18
N SER A 35 -17.34 3.93 2.05
CA SER A 35 -18.54 3.15 1.74
C SER A 35 -18.20 1.68 1.94
N SER A 36 -18.72 1.05 3.00
CA SER A 36 -18.54 -0.37 3.26
C SER A 36 -18.81 -1.21 2.01
N PHE A 37 -17.81 -1.88 1.51
CA PHE A 37 -17.89 -2.65 0.28
C PHE A 37 -17.75 -4.13 0.56
N PHE A 38 -18.84 -4.89 0.35
CA PHE A 38 -18.84 -6.35 0.48
C PHE A 38 -18.90 -7.03 -0.90
N TYR A 39 -18.19 -8.15 -1.02
CA TYR A 39 -18.14 -8.95 -2.23
C TYR A 39 -18.26 -10.45 -1.92
N PRO A 40 -19.03 -11.27 -2.66
CA PRO A 40 -19.86 -10.84 -3.81
C PRO A 40 -21.07 -10.00 -3.40
N LYS A 41 -21.53 -9.16 -4.33
CA LYS A 41 -22.80 -8.42 -4.14
C LYS A 41 -23.95 -9.41 -4.24
N ARG A 42 -24.48 -9.86 -3.12
CA ARG A 42 -25.67 -10.73 -3.03
C ARG A 42 -26.87 -9.90 -2.57
N ALA A 43 -28.08 -10.30 -3.01
CA ALA A 43 -29.31 -9.64 -2.60
C ALA A 43 -29.65 -9.91 -1.12
N GLU A 44 -29.34 -11.12 -0.66
CA GLU A 44 -29.49 -11.53 0.74
C GLU A 44 -28.10 -11.83 1.32
N ARG A 45 -27.76 -11.14 2.39
CA ARG A 45 -26.49 -11.29 3.10
C ARG A 45 -26.76 -11.47 4.59
N ASN A 46 -25.96 -12.29 5.23
CA ASN A 46 -25.99 -12.46 6.67
C ASN A 46 -25.36 -11.21 7.33
N LYS A 47 -26.22 -10.34 7.90
CA LYS A 47 -25.78 -9.11 8.53
C LYS A 47 -24.80 -9.33 9.67
N GLU A 48 -24.99 -10.41 10.44
CA GLU A 48 -24.08 -10.77 11.54
C GLU A 48 -22.68 -11.10 11.02
N ALA A 49 -22.59 -11.85 9.90
CA ALA A 49 -21.31 -12.14 9.25
C ALA A 49 -20.65 -10.88 8.69
N GLU A 50 -21.43 -9.94 8.13
CA GLU A 50 -20.91 -8.66 7.65
C GLU A 50 -20.37 -7.79 8.78
N GLU A 51 -21.12 -7.64 9.87
CA GLU A 51 -20.70 -6.85 11.05
C GLU A 51 -19.45 -7.46 11.70
N PHE A 52 -19.41 -8.78 11.83
CA PHE A 52 -18.27 -9.49 12.36
C PHE A 52 -17.03 -9.31 11.49
N LEU A 53 -17.14 -9.46 10.18
CA LEU A 53 -16.05 -9.29 9.23
C LEU A 53 -15.51 -7.84 9.25
N LYS A 54 -16.41 -6.87 9.23
CA LYS A 54 -16.09 -5.46 9.33
C LYS A 54 -15.31 -5.12 10.61
N ALA A 55 -15.86 -5.49 11.77
CA ALA A 55 -15.22 -5.24 13.06
C ALA A 55 -13.83 -5.89 13.15
N SER A 56 -13.67 -7.09 12.62
CA SER A 56 -12.40 -7.81 12.62
C SER A 56 -11.35 -7.14 11.73
N VAL A 57 -11.73 -6.63 10.56
CA VAL A 57 -10.82 -5.91 9.65
C VAL A 57 -10.42 -4.54 10.23
N GLU A 58 -11.36 -3.84 10.85
CA GLU A 58 -11.10 -2.56 11.51
C GLU A 58 -10.12 -2.71 12.68
N ALA A 59 -10.29 -3.76 13.49
CA ALA A 59 -9.45 -4.02 14.67
C ALA A 59 -8.08 -4.61 14.34
N ALA A 60 -7.91 -5.27 13.19
CA ALA A 60 -6.65 -5.92 12.83
C ALA A 60 -5.51 -4.89 12.68
N VAL A 61 -4.38 -5.17 13.32
CA VAL A 61 -3.17 -4.34 13.23
C VAL A 61 -2.28 -4.79 12.08
N GLU A 62 -2.17 -6.09 11.85
CA GLU A 62 -1.27 -6.70 10.88
C GLU A 62 -2.02 -7.59 9.89
N THR A 63 -1.38 -7.86 8.74
CA THR A 63 -1.83 -8.88 7.78
C THR A 63 -1.69 -10.26 8.40
N GLY A 64 -2.74 -11.06 8.30
CA GLY A 64 -2.73 -12.42 8.83
C GLY A 64 -4.11 -13.00 9.10
N VAL A 65 -4.12 -14.19 9.69
CA VAL A 65 -5.35 -14.86 10.09
C VAL A 65 -5.76 -14.43 11.49
N VAL A 66 -6.95 -13.87 11.59
CA VAL A 66 -7.60 -13.53 12.87
C VAL A 66 -8.65 -14.60 13.18
N LYS A 67 -8.57 -15.15 14.40
CA LYS A 67 -9.54 -16.12 14.91
C LYS A 67 -10.37 -15.48 16.01
N ASN A 68 -11.67 -15.65 15.93
CA ASN A 68 -12.59 -15.22 16.97
C ASN A 68 -13.73 -16.24 17.09
N GLY A 69 -13.72 -17.02 18.19
CA GLY A 69 -14.54 -18.21 18.33
C GLY A 69 -14.24 -19.22 17.22
N ASP A 70 -15.29 -19.71 16.58
CA ASP A 70 -15.19 -20.67 15.48
C ASP A 70 -14.97 -20.04 14.10
N ARG A 71 -14.94 -18.71 14.02
CA ARG A 71 -14.77 -17.98 12.77
C ARG A 71 -13.30 -17.62 12.55
N GLU A 72 -12.84 -17.82 11.32
CA GLU A 72 -11.50 -17.45 10.85
C GLU A 72 -11.59 -16.43 9.72
N ILE A 73 -10.80 -15.38 9.81
CA ILE A 73 -10.75 -14.31 8.82
C ILE A 73 -9.29 -14.10 8.42
N PHE A 74 -9.03 -14.04 7.12
CA PHE A 74 -7.75 -13.52 6.63
C PHE A 74 -7.89 -12.02 6.37
N VAL A 75 -7.08 -11.24 7.07
CA VAL A 75 -6.99 -9.79 6.87
C VAL A 75 -5.72 -9.48 6.11
N GLU A 76 -5.83 -8.62 5.11
CA GLU A 76 -4.70 -8.18 4.30
C GLU A 76 -4.71 -6.65 4.15
N THR A 77 -3.54 -6.05 4.31
CA THR A 77 -3.33 -4.63 4.10
C THR A 77 -2.54 -4.42 2.81
N TYR A 78 -3.10 -3.67 1.89
CA TYR A 78 -2.43 -3.21 0.67
C TYR A 78 -2.00 -1.77 0.87
N GLU A 79 -0.75 -1.48 0.58
CA GLU A 79 -0.17 -0.14 0.70
C GLU A 79 0.57 0.20 -0.58
N LYS A 80 0.66 1.50 -0.90
CA LYS A 80 1.62 1.97 -1.91
C LYS A 80 3.02 1.60 -1.46
N ASN A 81 3.88 1.32 -2.44
CA ASN A 81 5.30 1.16 -2.16
C ASN A 81 5.80 2.41 -1.43
N PRO A 82 6.47 2.23 -0.29
CA PRO A 82 7.02 3.36 0.45
C PRO A 82 7.98 4.14 -0.46
N ARG A 83 8.03 5.46 -0.26
CA ARG A 83 8.93 6.33 -1.04
C ARG A 83 10.24 6.53 -0.30
N LEU A 84 11.35 6.34 -1.00
CA LEU A 84 12.69 6.70 -0.55
C LEU A 84 13.15 7.93 -1.34
N ILE A 85 13.34 9.05 -0.66
CA ILE A 85 13.84 10.27 -1.27
C ILE A 85 15.29 10.43 -0.83
N ILE A 86 16.20 10.45 -1.79
CA ILE A 86 17.64 10.60 -1.59
C ILE A 86 18.01 12.03 -2.00
N LEU A 87 18.48 12.81 -1.03
CA LEU A 87 18.95 14.17 -1.26
C LEU A 87 20.47 14.15 -1.43
N GLY A 88 20.93 14.38 -2.65
CA GLY A 88 22.31 14.28 -3.08
C GLY A 88 22.60 13.00 -3.89
N GLY A 89 23.10 13.17 -5.13
CA GLY A 89 23.45 12.08 -6.06
C GLY A 89 24.90 11.58 -5.92
N GLY A 90 25.54 11.74 -4.76
CA GLY A 90 26.94 11.35 -4.52
C GLY A 90 27.18 9.84 -4.50
N HIS A 91 28.40 9.41 -4.17
CA HIS A 91 28.80 8.01 -4.20
C HIS A 91 28.01 7.12 -3.24
N VAL A 92 27.64 7.63 -2.07
CA VAL A 92 26.86 6.87 -1.07
C VAL A 92 25.41 6.65 -1.54
N SER A 93 24.87 7.55 -2.33
CA SER A 93 23.50 7.50 -2.81
C SER A 93 23.25 6.36 -3.80
N LEU A 94 24.25 5.92 -4.54
CA LEU A 94 24.16 4.80 -5.47
C LEU A 94 23.75 3.50 -4.77
N PRO A 95 24.53 2.96 -3.82
CA PRO A 95 24.16 1.73 -3.13
C PRO A 95 22.87 1.90 -2.30
N VAL A 96 22.58 3.08 -1.78
CA VAL A 96 21.31 3.34 -1.06
C VAL A 96 20.12 3.24 -2.01
N ALA A 97 20.22 3.79 -3.23
CA ALA A 97 19.17 3.66 -4.24
C ALA A 97 18.96 2.22 -4.71
N GLU A 98 20.06 1.47 -4.91
CA GLU A 98 20.00 0.05 -5.28
C GLU A 98 19.30 -0.78 -4.21
N ILE A 99 19.71 -0.64 -2.94
CA ILE A 99 19.09 -1.35 -1.82
C ILE A 99 17.62 -0.92 -1.66
N GLY A 100 17.32 0.37 -1.75
CA GLY A 100 15.95 0.88 -1.70
C GLY A 100 15.06 0.23 -2.76
N ARG A 101 15.55 0.13 -3.99
CA ARG A 101 14.83 -0.54 -5.09
C ARG A 101 14.63 -2.02 -4.82
N MET A 102 15.65 -2.73 -4.34
CA MET A 102 15.57 -4.16 -3.97
C MET A 102 14.55 -4.41 -2.86
N LEU A 103 14.37 -3.47 -1.95
CA LEU A 103 13.38 -3.52 -0.87
C LEU A 103 11.96 -3.08 -1.30
N GLY A 104 11.77 -2.71 -2.57
CA GLY A 104 10.48 -2.33 -3.12
C GLY A 104 10.09 -0.87 -2.90
N PHE A 105 11.03 0.00 -2.52
CA PHE A 105 10.75 1.44 -2.43
C PHE A 105 10.58 2.06 -3.83
N HIS A 106 9.70 3.06 -3.91
CA HIS A 106 9.74 4.03 -5.01
C HIS A 106 10.88 5.00 -4.76
N VAL A 107 11.95 4.91 -5.53
CA VAL A 107 13.20 5.64 -5.30
C VAL A 107 13.23 6.94 -6.11
N THR A 108 13.34 8.06 -5.41
CA THR A 108 13.55 9.39 -5.99
C THR A 108 14.92 9.89 -5.58
N VAL A 109 15.75 10.30 -6.54
CA VAL A 109 17.06 10.93 -6.30
C VAL A 109 16.99 12.38 -6.73
N MET A 110 17.47 13.29 -5.89
CA MET A 110 17.51 14.72 -6.15
C MET A 110 18.90 15.28 -5.88
N ASP A 111 19.43 16.11 -6.78
CA ASP A 111 20.69 16.86 -6.60
C ASP A 111 20.58 18.22 -7.31
N ASP A 112 21.34 19.22 -6.84
CA ASP A 112 21.47 20.53 -7.44
C ASP A 112 22.52 20.60 -8.56
N ARG A 113 23.13 19.45 -8.88
CA ARG A 113 24.06 19.25 -10.00
C ARG A 113 23.47 18.26 -10.98
N GLU A 114 23.23 18.67 -12.21
CA GLU A 114 22.53 17.89 -13.23
C GLU A 114 23.23 16.55 -13.52
N GLU A 115 24.56 16.54 -13.56
CA GLU A 115 25.38 15.35 -13.82
C GLU A 115 25.27 14.28 -12.73
N PHE A 116 24.68 14.61 -11.55
CA PHE A 116 24.49 13.69 -10.43
C PHE A 116 23.10 13.03 -10.40
N VAL A 117 22.19 13.39 -11.32
CA VAL A 117 20.83 12.83 -11.39
C VAL A 117 20.48 12.29 -12.78
N THR A 118 21.48 11.76 -13.48
CA THR A 118 21.31 11.18 -14.81
C THR A 118 20.75 9.75 -14.74
N GLU A 119 20.11 9.32 -15.83
CA GLU A 119 19.64 7.94 -15.96
C GLU A 119 20.80 6.93 -15.98
N GLU A 120 21.92 7.31 -16.60
CA GLU A 120 23.13 6.50 -16.61
C GLU A 120 23.67 6.23 -15.21
N ARG A 121 23.61 7.27 -14.33
CA ARG A 121 24.11 7.17 -12.97
C ARG A 121 23.14 6.43 -12.03
N PHE A 122 21.85 6.66 -12.16
CA PHE A 122 20.81 6.07 -11.34
C PHE A 122 19.75 5.33 -12.17
N PRO A 123 20.13 4.26 -12.90
CA PRO A 123 19.17 3.52 -13.73
C PRO A 123 18.05 2.85 -12.91
N MET A 124 18.31 2.58 -11.62
CA MET A 124 17.35 1.96 -10.71
C MET A 124 16.33 2.94 -10.10
N ALA A 125 16.58 4.26 -10.19
CA ALA A 125 15.66 5.25 -9.62
C ALA A 125 14.40 5.41 -10.49
N ASP A 126 13.25 5.50 -9.83
CA ASP A 126 11.97 5.76 -10.50
C ASP A 126 11.86 7.22 -10.93
N GLU A 127 12.44 8.14 -10.12
CA GLU A 127 12.46 9.56 -10.41
C GLU A 127 13.86 10.15 -10.17
N ARG A 128 14.27 11.05 -11.05
CA ARG A 128 15.51 11.81 -10.96
C ARG A 128 15.17 13.29 -11.09
N ILE A 129 15.52 14.08 -10.08
CA ILE A 129 15.13 15.49 -10.00
C ILE A 129 16.39 16.35 -9.92
N PHE A 130 16.63 17.15 -10.96
CA PHE A 130 17.59 18.23 -10.91
C PHE A 130 16.95 19.48 -10.30
N GLY A 131 17.56 20.04 -9.29
CA GLY A 131 17.10 21.30 -8.70
C GLY A 131 17.51 21.48 -7.23
N GLU A 132 17.28 22.70 -6.74
CA GLU A 132 17.54 23.04 -5.35
C GLU A 132 16.64 22.28 -4.39
N PHE A 133 17.18 21.95 -3.21
CA PHE A 133 16.45 21.18 -2.18
C PHE A 133 15.32 21.97 -1.51
N VAL A 134 15.26 23.28 -1.70
CA VAL A 134 14.28 24.17 -1.06
C VAL A 134 12.99 24.22 -1.88
N GLY A 135 11.87 23.87 -1.26
CA GLY A 135 10.50 24.08 -1.80
C GLY A 135 9.97 23.05 -2.78
N LYS A 136 10.72 22.00 -3.14
CA LYS A 136 10.28 20.96 -4.09
C LYS A 136 9.78 19.65 -3.45
N ILE A 137 9.94 19.48 -2.16
CA ILE A 137 9.35 18.35 -1.44
C ILE A 137 7.93 18.74 -1.04
N SER A 138 6.99 18.65 -1.96
CA SER A 138 5.58 18.72 -1.60
C SER A 138 5.20 17.41 -0.93
N HIS A 139 4.76 17.48 0.29
CA HIS A 139 4.13 16.36 0.98
C HIS A 139 2.87 16.00 0.18
N GLY A 140 2.97 14.97 -0.66
CA GLY A 140 1.79 14.33 -1.20
C GLY A 140 1.00 13.72 -0.03
N ARG A 141 -0.11 14.37 0.30
CA ARG A 141 -1.09 13.81 1.24
C ARG A 141 -1.82 12.66 0.56
#